data_5cdee933c130b859e5ad9ef14453c6cf
#
_entry.id   5cdee933c130b859e5ad9ef14453c6cf
#
_cell.length_a   1.000
_cell.length_b   1.000
_cell.length_c   1.000
_cell.angle_alpha   90.00
_cell.angle_beta   90.00
_cell.angle_gamma   90.00
#
_symmetry.space_group_name_H-M   'P 1'
#
loop_
_entity.id
_entity.type
_entity.pdbx_description
1 polymer ?
#
loop_
_entity_poly.entity_id
_entity_poly.type
_entity_poly.pdbx_seq_one_letter_code
_entity_poly.pdbx_strand_id
1 'polypeptide(L)'
;MGTHEYEEDPRNETVLISVNGELFPRSEAMVSVFDAGFLLGDGVWESFRLHEGKLVFIEDHMDRLFRGAAEISLNPGRSRGEIRDEIDRVITANQMHDQVHLRLIISRGIKPTPYQAPWVISSPPTIVIIPEYKKANPRRAVEGIKLVSVEVRRSGPEVQDPKINSLSKHNCIAACIEAAEKGGEEGLMLDPHGFVSTCNSTHFFMVKDGVVWTSTGEFCLEGITREKVLEICDRNDIPFSERNFTLEDVSSAEEAFVTGTFAGLTPVVSFDGRPIREGKRGPICELLQNLYQELVRG
;
A
#
# COMPACT_ATOMS: atom_id res chain seq x y z
N MET A 1 -0.91 9.40 12.52
CA MET A 1 -1.11 8.13 11.76
C MET A 1 -1.29 8.38 10.26
N GLY A 2 -1.32 9.62 9.82
CA GLY A 2 -1.34 10.01 8.40
C GLY A 2 -2.48 9.37 7.61
N THR A 3 -2.17 8.87 6.42
CA THR A 3 -3.13 8.20 5.53
C THR A 3 -3.71 6.91 6.08
N HIS A 4 -3.11 6.33 7.12
CA HIS A 4 -3.57 5.11 7.78
C HIS A 4 -4.40 5.38 9.05
N GLU A 5 -4.75 6.64 9.32
CA GLU A 5 -5.63 6.98 10.43
C GLU A 5 -7.03 6.41 10.19
N TYR A 6 -7.56 5.73 11.18
CA TYR A 6 -8.85 5.06 11.12
C TYR A 6 -9.57 5.16 12.47
N GLU A 7 -10.88 4.96 12.45
CA GLU A 7 -11.69 4.81 13.66
C GLU A 7 -11.63 3.34 14.11
N GLU A 8 -11.44 3.12 15.41
CA GLU A 8 -11.50 1.77 15.97
C GLU A 8 -12.93 1.22 15.84
N ASP A 9 -13.04 -0.04 15.44
CA ASP A 9 -14.32 -0.71 15.27
C ASP A 9 -14.39 -1.95 16.19
N PRO A 10 -15.31 -1.98 17.15
CA PRO A 10 -15.39 -3.09 18.11
C PRO A 10 -15.74 -4.43 17.47
N ARG A 11 -16.30 -4.44 16.26
CA ARG A 11 -16.53 -5.69 15.49
C ARG A 11 -15.24 -6.45 15.21
N ASN A 12 -14.10 -5.76 15.19
CA ASN A 12 -12.80 -6.39 14.98
C ASN A 12 -12.35 -7.33 16.09
N GLU A 13 -12.95 -7.26 17.28
CA GLU A 13 -12.63 -8.17 18.39
C GLU A 13 -13.06 -9.62 18.08
N THR A 14 -14.09 -9.80 17.27
CA THR A 14 -14.70 -11.10 16.98
C THR A 14 -14.47 -11.62 15.57
N VAL A 15 -13.65 -10.93 14.76
CA VAL A 15 -13.38 -11.36 13.40
C VAL A 15 -12.64 -12.71 13.35
N LEU A 16 -12.98 -13.51 12.35
CA LEU A 16 -12.31 -14.74 12.02
C LEU A 16 -11.19 -14.45 10.99
N ILE A 17 -10.00 -14.92 11.29
CA ILE A 17 -8.82 -14.81 10.43
C ILE A 17 -8.55 -16.18 9.82
N SER A 18 -8.25 -16.23 8.51
CA SER A 18 -7.81 -17.47 7.89
C SER A 18 -6.30 -17.62 8.01
N VAL A 19 -5.86 -18.80 8.47
CA VAL A 19 -4.47 -19.25 8.44
C VAL A 19 -4.45 -20.61 7.75
N ASN A 20 -3.81 -20.69 6.59
CA ASN A 20 -3.68 -21.90 5.75
C ASN A 20 -5.03 -22.56 5.39
N GLY A 21 -6.09 -21.76 5.30
CA GLY A 21 -7.43 -22.24 4.98
C GLY A 21 -8.27 -22.62 6.18
N GLU A 22 -7.79 -22.51 7.40
CA GLU A 22 -8.58 -22.68 8.63
C GLU A 22 -8.95 -21.33 9.23
N LEU A 23 -10.16 -21.22 9.78
CA LEU A 23 -10.66 -19.99 10.40
C LEU A 23 -10.43 -20.02 11.89
N PHE A 24 -9.77 -19.02 12.42
CA PHE A 24 -9.48 -18.84 13.83
C PHE A 24 -10.04 -17.51 14.35
N PRO A 25 -10.53 -17.45 15.58
CA PRO A 25 -10.77 -16.18 16.25
C PRO A 25 -9.49 -15.32 16.24
N ARG A 26 -9.64 -14.01 16.16
CA ARG A 26 -8.50 -13.06 16.10
C ARG A 26 -7.44 -13.32 17.17
N SER A 27 -7.85 -13.65 18.39
CA SER A 27 -6.95 -13.93 19.52
C SER A 27 -6.19 -15.25 19.42
N GLU A 28 -6.62 -16.16 18.54
CA GLU A 28 -6.07 -17.51 18.39
C GLU A 28 -5.33 -17.69 17.05
N ALA A 29 -5.46 -16.73 16.11
CA ALA A 29 -4.79 -16.78 14.82
C ALA A 29 -3.27 -16.57 14.99
N MET A 30 -2.50 -17.65 14.81
CA MET A 30 -1.05 -17.66 15.03
C MET A 30 -0.31 -18.27 13.85
N VAL A 31 0.93 -17.85 13.66
CA VAL A 31 1.89 -18.47 12.75
C VAL A 31 3.07 -19.01 13.55
N SER A 32 3.77 -20.00 12.98
CA SER A 32 4.96 -20.57 13.61
C SER A 32 6.06 -19.51 13.77
N VAL A 33 6.81 -19.55 14.89
CA VAL A 33 8.03 -18.75 15.05
C VAL A 33 9.13 -19.16 14.07
N PHE A 34 9.01 -20.31 13.42
CA PHE A 34 9.89 -20.77 12.35
C PHE A 34 9.38 -20.42 10.95
N ASP A 35 8.31 -19.65 10.83
CA ASP A 35 7.83 -19.17 9.53
C ASP A 35 8.86 -18.25 8.87
N ALA A 36 9.13 -18.45 7.59
CA ALA A 36 10.12 -17.69 6.83
C ALA A 36 9.77 -16.18 6.75
N GLY A 37 8.47 -15.85 6.73
CA GLY A 37 7.99 -14.47 6.78
C GLY A 37 8.32 -13.82 8.12
N PHE A 38 8.11 -14.53 9.24
CA PHE A 38 8.46 -14.03 10.57
C PHE A 38 9.98 -13.93 10.78
N LEU A 39 10.74 -14.95 10.38
CA LEU A 39 12.20 -14.99 10.59
C LEU A 39 12.96 -14.01 9.70
N LEU A 40 12.55 -13.85 8.44
CA LEU A 40 13.39 -13.24 7.39
C LEU A 40 12.65 -12.19 6.56
N GLY A 41 11.35 -12.01 6.73
CA GLY A 41 10.55 -11.20 5.81
C GLY A 41 10.41 -11.84 4.42
N ASP A 42 10.60 -13.18 4.30
CA ASP A 42 10.54 -13.90 3.04
C ASP A 42 9.11 -14.25 2.66
N GLY A 43 8.52 -13.39 1.84
CA GLY A 43 7.15 -13.51 1.37
C GLY A 43 6.65 -12.25 0.70
N VAL A 44 5.42 -12.32 0.23
CA VAL A 44 4.69 -11.24 -0.44
C VAL A 44 3.34 -11.00 0.22
N TRP A 45 2.77 -9.82 0.01
CA TRP A 45 1.47 -9.50 0.55
C TRP A 45 0.70 -8.54 -0.34
N GLU A 46 -0.62 -8.55 -0.18
CA GLU A 46 -1.53 -7.57 -0.77
C GLU A 46 -2.56 -7.08 0.23
N SER A 47 -3.20 -5.96 -0.10
CA SER A 47 -4.36 -5.50 0.62
C SER A 47 -5.47 -5.08 -0.34
N PHE A 48 -6.71 -5.39 0.04
CA PHE A 48 -7.90 -5.13 -0.74
C PHE A 48 -8.91 -4.33 0.07
N ARG A 49 -9.70 -3.53 -0.60
CA ARG A 49 -10.91 -2.94 0.01
C ARG A 49 -12.13 -3.75 -0.43
N LEU A 50 -12.98 -4.07 0.55
CA LEU A 50 -14.36 -4.47 0.27
C LEU A 50 -15.26 -3.24 0.44
N HIS A 51 -15.90 -2.84 -0.64
CA HIS A 51 -16.80 -1.70 -0.70
C HIS A 51 -18.10 -2.12 -1.36
N GLU A 52 -19.22 -1.98 -0.64
CA GLU A 52 -20.57 -2.34 -1.10
C GLU A 52 -20.64 -3.75 -1.72
N GLY A 53 -19.99 -4.73 -1.07
CA GLY A 53 -19.96 -6.13 -1.51
C GLY A 53 -18.96 -6.45 -2.62
N LYS A 54 -18.21 -5.46 -3.14
CA LYS A 54 -17.23 -5.65 -4.20
C LYS A 54 -15.81 -5.51 -3.67
N LEU A 55 -14.93 -6.44 -4.04
CA LEU A 55 -13.48 -6.29 -3.83
C LEU A 55 -12.92 -5.35 -4.90
N VAL A 56 -12.46 -4.18 -4.46
CA VAL A 56 -11.98 -3.11 -5.34
C VAL A 56 -10.67 -3.51 -6.00
N PHE A 57 -10.64 -3.54 -7.34
CA PHE A 57 -9.47 -3.85 -8.17
C PHE A 57 -8.77 -5.16 -7.82
N ILE A 58 -9.55 -6.18 -7.44
CA ILE A 58 -8.99 -7.45 -6.95
C ILE A 58 -8.07 -8.12 -7.99
N GLU A 59 -8.41 -8.06 -9.28
CA GLU A 59 -7.61 -8.72 -10.33
C GLU A 59 -6.23 -8.04 -10.46
N ASP A 60 -6.16 -6.72 -10.46
CA ASP A 60 -4.89 -5.98 -10.51
C ASP A 60 -4.00 -6.32 -9.29
N HIS A 61 -4.61 -6.43 -8.10
CA HIS A 61 -3.90 -6.84 -6.88
C HIS A 61 -3.41 -8.29 -6.96
N MET A 62 -4.22 -9.21 -7.48
CA MET A 62 -3.82 -10.60 -7.65
C MET A 62 -2.72 -10.75 -8.70
N ASP A 63 -2.76 -9.97 -9.79
CA ASP A 63 -1.69 -9.93 -10.79
C ASP A 63 -0.37 -9.51 -10.16
N ARG A 64 -0.37 -8.43 -9.37
CA ARG A 64 0.83 -7.93 -8.69
C ARG A 64 1.34 -8.93 -7.65
N LEU A 65 0.47 -9.58 -6.89
CA LEU A 65 0.82 -10.60 -5.91
C LEU A 65 1.58 -11.77 -6.56
N PHE A 66 0.99 -12.34 -7.62
CA PHE A 66 1.57 -13.51 -8.29
C PHE A 66 2.85 -13.17 -9.04
N ARG A 67 2.93 -11.98 -9.66
CA ARG A 67 4.16 -11.47 -10.25
C ARG A 67 5.25 -11.32 -9.19
N GLY A 68 4.97 -10.62 -8.08
CA GLY A 68 5.93 -10.46 -6.98
C GLY A 68 6.37 -11.77 -6.34
N ALA A 69 5.48 -12.76 -6.21
CA ALA A 69 5.84 -14.10 -5.74
C ALA A 69 6.80 -14.80 -6.72
N ALA A 70 6.55 -14.69 -8.04
CA ALA A 70 7.41 -15.27 -9.06
C ALA A 70 8.83 -14.65 -9.05
N GLU A 71 8.94 -13.33 -8.89
CA GLU A 71 10.23 -12.61 -8.81
C GLU A 71 11.12 -13.10 -7.66
N ILE A 72 10.53 -13.50 -6.52
CA ILE A 72 11.29 -14.10 -5.41
C ILE A 72 11.31 -15.63 -5.45
N SER A 73 10.92 -16.23 -6.59
CA SER A 73 10.84 -17.70 -6.75
C SER A 73 10.01 -18.37 -5.65
N LEU A 74 8.90 -17.74 -5.23
CA LEU A 74 7.94 -18.27 -4.28
C LEU A 74 6.73 -18.82 -5.05
N ASN A 75 6.54 -20.14 -5.00
CA ASN A 75 5.29 -20.75 -5.47
C ASN A 75 4.24 -20.61 -4.35
N PRO A 76 3.12 -19.91 -4.59
CA PRO A 76 2.06 -19.72 -3.59
C PRO A 76 1.41 -21.03 -3.08
N GLY A 77 1.62 -22.13 -3.76
CA GLY A 77 1.04 -23.44 -3.41
C GLY A 77 -0.46 -23.56 -3.68
N ARG A 78 -1.09 -22.49 -4.17
CA ARG A 78 -2.50 -22.39 -4.56
C ARG A 78 -2.65 -21.55 -5.82
N SER A 79 -3.66 -21.87 -6.61
CA SER A 79 -4.07 -21.08 -7.77
C SER A 79 -4.75 -19.77 -7.35
N ARG A 80 -4.86 -18.83 -8.28
CA ARG A 80 -5.62 -17.58 -8.08
C ARG A 80 -7.07 -17.85 -7.67
N GLY A 81 -7.72 -18.83 -8.31
CA GLY A 81 -9.09 -19.21 -7.99
C GLY A 81 -9.23 -19.68 -6.54
N GLU A 82 -8.36 -20.59 -6.09
CA GLU A 82 -8.37 -21.10 -4.72
C GLU A 82 -8.12 -20.01 -3.67
N ILE A 83 -7.22 -19.04 -3.95
CA ILE A 83 -6.99 -17.91 -3.06
C ILE A 83 -8.21 -16.97 -3.05
N ARG A 84 -8.83 -16.75 -4.22
CA ARG A 84 -10.04 -15.94 -4.32
C ARG A 84 -11.20 -16.56 -3.55
N ASP A 85 -11.43 -17.86 -3.72
CA ASP A 85 -12.46 -18.60 -2.99
C ASP A 85 -12.23 -18.52 -1.46
N GLU A 86 -10.98 -18.54 -1.03
CA GLU A 86 -10.65 -18.38 0.38
C GLU A 86 -10.94 -16.98 0.89
N ILE A 87 -10.64 -15.94 0.11
CA ILE A 87 -11.00 -14.54 0.45
C ILE A 87 -12.53 -14.43 0.59
N ASP A 88 -13.29 -14.93 -0.36
CA ASP A 88 -14.75 -14.86 -0.35
C ASP A 88 -15.35 -15.66 0.82
N ARG A 89 -14.74 -16.78 1.20
CA ARG A 89 -15.10 -17.56 2.39
C ARG A 89 -14.84 -16.79 3.69
N VAL A 90 -13.71 -16.08 3.80
CA VAL A 90 -13.40 -15.22 4.96
C VAL A 90 -14.40 -14.08 5.08
N ILE A 91 -14.74 -13.41 3.98
CA ILE A 91 -15.74 -12.35 3.92
C ILE A 91 -17.11 -12.87 4.38
N THR A 92 -17.52 -14.01 3.85
CA THR A 92 -18.82 -14.64 4.16
C THR A 92 -18.91 -15.08 5.63
N ALA A 93 -17.87 -15.72 6.15
CA ALA A 93 -17.81 -16.20 7.54
C ALA A 93 -17.89 -15.04 8.55
N ASN A 94 -17.36 -13.87 8.19
CA ASN A 94 -17.43 -12.66 8.99
C ASN A 94 -18.66 -11.78 8.69
N GLN A 95 -19.53 -12.17 7.75
CA GLN A 95 -20.70 -11.39 7.31
C GLN A 95 -20.34 -9.96 6.89
N MET A 96 -19.17 -9.78 6.25
CA MET A 96 -18.66 -8.48 5.84
C MET A 96 -19.26 -8.06 4.51
N HIS A 97 -19.55 -6.75 4.38
CA HIS A 97 -20.11 -6.20 3.15
C HIS A 97 -19.46 -4.87 2.73
N ASP A 98 -19.10 -4.02 3.66
CA ASP A 98 -18.56 -2.69 3.38
C ASP A 98 -17.58 -2.22 4.47
N GLN A 99 -16.76 -1.24 4.12
CA GLN A 99 -15.75 -0.64 5.01
C GLN A 99 -14.77 -1.67 5.58
N VAL A 100 -14.41 -2.65 4.77
CA VAL A 100 -13.47 -3.69 5.16
C VAL A 100 -12.16 -3.54 4.39
N HIS A 101 -11.08 -3.71 5.11
CA HIS A 101 -9.73 -3.82 4.58
C HIS A 101 -9.21 -5.23 4.85
N LEU A 102 -8.89 -5.95 3.78
CA LEU A 102 -8.32 -7.29 3.88
C LEU A 102 -6.82 -7.23 3.62
N ARG A 103 -6.06 -7.99 4.38
CA ARG A 103 -4.64 -8.25 4.12
C ARG A 103 -4.44 -9.72 3.83
N LEU A 104 -3.89 -10.02 2.67
CA LEU A 104 -3.43 -11.32 2.25
C LEU A 104 -1.91 -11.37 2.36
N ILE A 105 -1.38 -12.35 3.08
CA ILE A 105 0.05 -12.58 3.27
C ILE A 105 0.37 -13.99 2.78
N ILE A 106 1.43 -14.14 2.00
CA ILE A 106 1.97 -15.43 1.60
C ILE A 106 3.45 -15.45 1.94
N SER A 107 3.84 -16.24 2.93
CA SER A 107 5.24 -16.53 3.23
C SER A 107 5.70 -17.81 2.54
N ARG A 108 7.01 -18.03 2.49
CA ARG A 108 7.58 -19.25 1.91
C ARG A 108 7.25 -20.51 2.72
N GLY A 109 6.76 -20.37 3.96
CA GLY A 109 6.41 -21.48 4.85
C GLY A 109 7.41 -21.69 6.00
N ILE A 110 7.29 -22.82 6.68
CA ILE A 110 8.03 -23.13 7.91
C ILE A 110 9.41 -23.68 7.56
N LYS A 111 10.43 -23.15 8.20
CA LYS A 111 11.82 -23.63 8.13
C LYS A 111 12.11 -24.61 9.25
N PRO A 112 12.86 -25.71 9.00
CA PRO A 112 13.30 -26.61 10.06
C PRO A 112 14.36 -25.99 10.98
N THR A 113 15.01 -24.92 10.52
CA THR A 113 16.02 -24.14 11.25
C THR A 113 16.09 -22.72 10.67
N PRO A 114 16.41 -21.67 11.46
CA PRO A 114 16.63 -20.33 10.96
C PRO A 114 17.81 -20.26 9.98
N TYR A 115 17.54 -20.21 8.68
CA TYR A 115 18.55 -20.20 7.62
C TYR A 115 17.99 -19.53 6.36
N GLN A 116 18.80 -18.73 5.63
CA GLN A 116 18.35 -17.94 4.49
C GLN A 116 18.00 -18.75 3.24
N ALA A 117 18.58 -19.95 3.05
CA ALA A 117 18.37 -20.73 1.84
C ALA A 117 16.86 -21.01 1.59
N PRO A 118 16.29 -20.54 0.45
CA PRO A 118 14.85 -20.62 0.20
C PRO A 118 14.34 -22.04 -0.03
N TRP A 119 15.22 -23.00 -0.35
CA TRP A 119 14.88 -24.42 -0.53
C TRP A 119 14.90 -25.23 0.77
N VAL A 120 15.34 -24.64 1.89
CA VAL A 120 15.31 -25.28 3.22
C VAL A 120 13.96 -24.96 3.88
N ILE A 121 12.94 -25.68 3.47
CA ILE A 121 11.54 -25.54 3.89
C ILE A 121 10.97 -26.90 4.26
N SER A 122 10.15 -26.96 5.31
CA SER A 122 9.52 -28.20 5.84
C SER A 122 7.99 -28.21 5.71
N SER A 123 7.38 -27.16 5.16
CA SER A 123 5.92 -27.06 4.97
C SER A 123 5.55 -26.46 3.60
N PRO A 124 4.29 -26.53 3.17
CA PRO A 124 3.78 -25.65 2.15
C PRO A 124 3.90 -24.16 2.56
N PRO A 125 3.74 -23.20 1.64
CA PRO A 125 3.63 -21.77 1.95
C PRO A 125 2.58 -21.50 3.02
N THR A 126 2.85 -20.53 3.89
CA THR A 126 1.87 -20.06 4.87
C THR A 126 1.04 -18.95 4.25
N ILE A 127 -0.26 -19.11 4.21
CA ILE A 127 -1.22 -18.14 3.68
C ILE A 127 -2.09 -17.62 4.81
N VAL A 128 -2.09 -16.30 5.01
CA VAL A 128 -2.89 -15.65 6.04
C VAL A 128 -3.78 -14.58 5.40
N ILE A 129 -5.08 -14.59 5.74
CA ILE A 129 -6.04 -13.55 5.32
C ILE A 129 -6.63 -12.90 6.58
N ILE A 130 -6.31 -11.62 6.76
CA ILE A 130 -6.75 -10.81 7.90
C ILE A 130 -7.79 -9.81 7.41
N PRO A 131 -9.07 -9.98 7.74
CA PRO A 131 -10.10 -8.99 7.48
C PRO A 131 -10.22 -8.03 8.67
N GLU A 132 -10.42 -6.74 8.39
CA GLU A 132 -10.70 -5.73 9.41
C GLU A 132 -11.81 -4.80 8.93
N TYR A 133 -12.78 -4.50 9.78
CA TYR A 133 -13.61 -3.31 9.61
C TYR A 133 -12.72 -2.09 9.83
N LYS A 134 -12.48 -1.35 8.76
CA LYS A 134 -11.53 -0.24 8.76
C LYS A 134 -11.99 0.85 7.83
N LYS A 135 -12.40 1.95 8.41
CA LYS A 135 -12.84 3.13 7.68
C LYS A 135 -11.77 4.21 7.76
N ALA A 136 -11.36 4.72 6.59
CA ALA A 136 -10.47 5.88 6.55
C ALA A 136 -11.16 7.10 7.17
N ASN A 137 -10.42 7.91 7.93
CA ASN A 137 -10.96 9.13 8.49
C ASN A 137 -11.33 10.11 7.36
N PRO A 138 -12.62 10.45 7.17
CA PRO A 138 -13.07 11.28 6.06
C PRO A 138 -12.52 12.71 6.13
N ARG A 139 -12.13 13.20 7.31
CA ARG A 139 -11.50 14.51 7.45
C ARG A 139 -10.17 14.56 6.71
N ARG A 140 -9.42 13.45 6.68
CA ARG A 140 -8.13 13.39 5.99
C ARG A 140 -8.24 13.58 4.47
N ALA A 141 -9.37 13.27 3.87
CA ALA A 141 -9.63 13.54 2.46
C ALA A 141 -9.75 15.05 2.15
N VAL A 142 -9.96 15.90 3.16
CA VAL A 142 -10.10 17.35 3.02
C VAL A 142 -8.94 18.09 3.71
N GLU A 143 -8.67 17.77 4.98
CA GLU A 143 -7.65 18.42 5.79
C GLU A 143 -6.23 18.00 5.39
N GLY A 144 -6.07 16.83 4.74
CA GLY A 144 -4.82 16.32 4.24
C GLY A 144 -3.84 15.89 5.31
N ILE A 145 -2.58 15.71 4.89
CA ILE A 145 -1.45 15.29 5.74
C ILE A 145 -0.25 16.23 5.59
N LYS A 146 0.67 16.12 6.56
CA LYS A 146 1.98 16.77 6.54
C LYS A 146 3.03 15.78 6.05
N LEU A 147 3.69 16.12 4.96
CA LEU A 147 4.77 15.35 4.36
C LEU A 147 6.12 15.96 4.72
N VAL A 148 7.13 15.15 4.96
CA VAL A 148 8.51 15.58 5.16
C VAL A 148 9.45 14.75 4.30
N SER A 149 10.55 15.36 3.86
CA SER A 149 11.64 14.64 3.21
C SER A 149 12.41 13.82 4.24
N VAL A 150 12.85 12.61 3.84
CA VAL A 150 13.64 11.71 4.69
C VAL A 150 14.96 11.34 4.01
N GLU A 151 15.98 11.04 4.81
CA GLU A 151 17.30 10.61 4.33
C GLU A 151 17.28 9.16 3.84
N VAL A 152 16.39 8.33 4.42
CA VAL A 152 16.19 6.94 4.00
C VAL A 152 15.72 6.91 2.55
N ARG A 153 16.45 6.20 1.68
CA ARG A 153 16.16 6.12 0.25
C ARG A 153 15.51 4.82 -0.15
N ARG A 154 14.83 4.84 -1.29
CA ARG A 154 14.44 3.59 -1.98
C ARG A 154 15.68 2.96 -2.59
N SER A 155 15.71 1.64 -2.55
CA SER A 155 16.77 0.87 -3.22
C SER A 155 16.45 0.63 -4.69
N GLY A 156 17.48 0.31 -5.48
CA GLY A 156 17.30 -0.33 -6.77
C GLY A 156 17.14 -1.85 -6.64
N PRO A 157 16.78 -2.53 -7.75
CA PRO A 157 16.58 -3.98 -7.77
C PRO A 157 17.83 -4.78 -7.40
N GLU A 158 19.02 -4.19 -7.52
CA GLU A 158 20.29 -4.79 -7.11
C GLU A 158 20.46 -4.99 -5.60
N VAL A 159 19.64 -4.30 -4.78
CA VAL A 159 19.61 -4.44 -3.31
C VAL A 159 18.35 -5.18 -2.88
N GLN A 160 17.20 -4.62 -3.20
CA GLN A 160 15.88 -5.21 -2.98
C GLN A 160 14.91 -4.55 -3.96
N ASP A 161 14.35 -5.32 -4.88
CA ASP A 161 13.45 -4.77 -5.89
C ASP A 161 12.23 -4.10 -5.25
N PRO A 162 12.10 -2.77 -5.37
CA PRO A 162 11.00 -2.03 -4.77
C PRO A 162 9.65 -2.28 -5.43
N LYS A 163 9.61 -2.91 -6.62
CA LYS A 163 8.39 -3.30 -7.33
C LYS A 163 7.69 -4.49 -6.68
N ILE A 164 8.41 -5.26 -5.86
CA ILE A 164 7.85 -6.40 -5.12
C ILE A 164 7.17 -5.90 -3.84
N ASN A 165 5.89 -6.24 -3.65
CA ASN A 165 5.21 -6.00 -2.38
C ASN A 165 5.61 -7.06 -1.34
N SER A 166 6.90 -7.02 -0.95
CA SER A 166 7.55 -7.95 -0.05
C SER A 166 7.17 -7.71 1.41
N LEU A 167 7.25 -8.75 2.25
CA LEU A 167 7.18 -8.65 3.71
C LEU A 167 8.37 -7.89 4.32
N SER A 168 9.49 -7.82 3.60
CA SER A 168 10.69 -7.07 4.02
C SER A 168 10.48 -5.56 3.84
N LYS A 169 9.99 -4.89 4.90
CA LYS A 169 9.60 -3.46 4.88
C LYS A 169 10.49 -2.56 5.75
N HIS A 170 11.68 -3.02 6.13
CA HIS A 170 12.51 -2.29 7.09
C HIS A 170 12.86 -0.87 6.65
N ASN A 171 13.18 -0.65 5.36
CA ASN A 171 13.45 0.69 4.85
C ASN A 171 12.22 1.63 4.94
N CYS A 172 11.02 1.12 4.68
CA CYS A 172 9.78 1.89 4.82
C CYS A 172 9.50 2.23 6.29
N ILE A 173 9.78 1.30 7.21
CA ILE A 173 9.65 1.52 8.66
C ILE A 173 10.65 2.57 9.13
N ALA A 174 11.91 2.49 8.70
CA ALA A 174 12.93 3.48 9.03
C ALA A 174 12.54 4.89 8.54
N ALA A 175 12.04 5.01 7.30
CA ALA A 175 11.53 6.27 6.77
C ALA A 175 10.31 6.79 7.55
N CYS A 176 9.43 5.91 8.03
CA CYS A 176 8.28 6.29 8.87
C CYS A 176 8.74 6.84 10.23
N ILE A 177 9.75 6.22 10.85
CA ILE A 177 10.34 6.69 12.12
C ILE A 177 10.94 8.09 11.94
N GLU A 178 11.79 8.27 10.91
CA GLU A 178 12.41 9.55 10.60
C GLU A 178 11.36 10.64 10.32
N ALA A 179 10.30 10.30 9.56
CA ALA A 179 9.22 11.23 9.30
C ALA A 179 8.52 11.69 10.59
N ALA A 180 8.26 10.77 11.52
CA ALA A 180 7.64 11.09 12.80
C ALA A 180 8.54 11.97 13.67
N GLU A 181 9.86 11.71 13.70
CA GLU A 181 10.85 12.53 14.40
C GLU A 181 10.91 13.97 13.84
N LYS A 182 10.71 14.14 12.55
CA LYS A 182 10.61 15.44 11.87
C LYS A 182 9.22 16.10 11.98
N GLY A 183 8.27 15.48 12.67
CA GLY A 183 6.89 15.98 12.84
C GLY A 183 6.01 15.83 11.61
N GLY A 184 6.41 15.00 10.66
CA GLY A 184 5.62 14.60 9.49
C GLY A 184 4.70 13.40 9.79
N GLU A 185 3.73 13.20 8.93
CA GLU A 185 2.81 12.06 9.00
C GLU A 185 3.18 10.96 7.99
N GLU A 186 3.90 11.33 6.93
CA GLU A 186 4.59 10.43 5.99
C GLU A 186 5.92 11.02 5.55
N GLY A 187 6.86 10.14 5.16
CA GLY A 187 8.17 10.49 4.67
C GLY A 187 8.28 10.34 3.15
N LEU A 188 8.67 11.41 2.46
CA LEU A 188 9.00 11.39 1.04
C LEU A 188 10.42 10.90 0.84
N MET A 189 10.55 9.77 0.16
CA MET A 189 11.81 9.07 -0.09
C MET A 189 12.33 9.39 -1.49
N LEU A 190 13.63 9.55 -1.61
CA LEU A 190 14.32 9.66 -2.88
C LEU A 190 14.78 8.29 -3.39
N ASP A 191 14.99 8.21 -4.68
CA ASP A 191 15.66 7.11 -5.35
C ASP A 191 17.20 7.16 -5.14
N PRO A 192 17.98 6.17 -5.64
CA PRO A 192 19.43 6.19 -5.56
C PRO A 192 20.10 7.38 -6.26
N HIS A 193 19.42 7.98 -7.24
CA HIS A 193 19.93 9.10 -8.04
C HIS A 193 19.59 10.48 -7.45
N GLY A 194 18.76 10.51 -6.39
CA GLY A 194 18.36 11.76 -5.72
C GLY A 194 17.07 12.39 -6.22
N PHE A 195 16.31 11.69 -7.09
CA PHE A 195 14.98 12.12 -7.51
C PHE A 195 13.90 11.59 -6.57
N VAL A 196 12.77 12.27 -6.54
CA VAL A 196 11.60 11.83 -5.77
C VAL A 196 11.11 10.48 -6.32
N SER A 197 10.99 9.50 -5.42
CA SER A 197 10.49 8.17 -5.75
C SER A 197 9.06 7.97 -5.27
N THR A 198 8.86 7.87 -3.97
CA THR A 198 7.58 7.53 -3.36
C THR A 198 7.58 7.88 -1.87
N CYS A 199 6.45 7.76 -1.18
CA CYS A 199 6.43 7.83 0.27
C CYS A 199 6.71 6.47 0.92
N ASN A 200 6.84 6.43 2.25
CA ASN A 200 7.10 5.19 2.98
C ASN A 200 5.94 4.18 2.87
N SER A 201 4.70 4.62 2.65
CA SER A 201 3.52 3.74 2.55
C SER A 201 2.55 4.05 1.41
N THR A 202 2.74 5.18 0.73
CA THR A 202 1.87 5.70 -0.33
C THR A 202 2.68 6.17 -1.54
N HIS A 203 2.02 6.43 -2.68
CA HIS A 203 2.65 7.06 -3.84
C HIS A 203 2.40 8.56 -3.83
N PHE A 204 3.39 9.30 -4.28
CA PHE A 204 3.38 10.76 -4.31
C PHE A 204 3.02 11.31 -5.68
N PHE A 205 2.17 12.33 -5.67
CA PHE A 205 1.80 13.14 -6.83
C PHE A 205 1.87 14.62 -6.46
N MET A 206 2.17 15.46 -7.43
CA MET A 206 2.04 16.90 -7.30
C MET A 206 1.46 17.51 -8.56
N VAL A 207 0.98 18.74 -8.46
CA VAL A 207 0.56 19.55 -9.61
C VAL A 207 1.51 20.72 -9.75
N LYS A 208 2.02 20.93 -10.95
CA LYS A 208 2.87 22.04 -11.32
C LYS A 208 2.55 22.51 -12.74
N ASP A 209 2.36 23.80 -12.92
CA ASP A 209 1.94 24.40 -14.19
C ASP A 209 0.68 23.72 -14.80
N GLY A 210 -0.27 23.34 -13.93
CA GLY A 210 -1.50 22.64 -14.31
C GLY A 210 -1.32 21.19 -14.76
N VAL A 211 -0.12 20.60 -14.65
CA VAL A 211 0.19 19.22 -15.02
C VAL A 211 0.35 18.37 -13.75
N VAL A 212 -0.26 17.20 -13.72
CA VAL A 212 -0.09 16.20 -12.62
C VAL A 212 1.21 15.44 -12.83
N TRP A 213 2.14 15.54 -11.87
CA TRP A 213 3.43 14.82 -11.93
C TRP A 213 3.47 13.70 -10.91
N THR A 214 4.10 12.59 -11.30
CA THR A 214 4.52 11.52 -10.39
C THR A 214 5.85 10.95 -10.87
N SER A 215 6.52 10.17 -10.01
CA SER A 215 7.80 9.52 -10.36
C SER A 215 7.62 8.50 -11.49
N THR A 216 8.72 8.15 -12.17
CA THR A 216 8.73 7.17 -13.27
C THR A 216 8.26 5.78 -12.87
N GLY A 217 8.20 5.47 -11.58
CA GLY A 217 7.85 4.14 -11.10
C GLY A 217 9.03 3.14 -11.05
N GLU A 218 10.21 3.53 -11.50
CA GLU A 218 11.38 2.64 -11.57
C GLU A 218 11.83 2.14 -10.20
N PHE A 219 11.81 3.02 -9.19
CA PHE A 219 12.28 2.75 -7.83
C PHE A 219 11.16 2.70 -6.79
N CYS A 220 9.94 2.35 -7.18
CA CYS A 220 8.83 2.21 -6.25
C CYS A 220 7.92 1.05 -6.64
N LEU A 221 6.99 0.71 -5.75
CA LEU A 221 5.97 -0.29 -6.03
C LEU A 221 5.08 0.17 -7.20
N GLU A 222 4.69 -0.74 -8.07
CA GLU A 222 3.66 -0.50 -9.09
C GLU A 222 2.30 -0.39 -8.40
N GLY A 223 1.99 0.82 -7.90
CA GLY A 223 0.81 1.05 -7.06
C GLY A 223 -0.48 1.04 -7.87
N ILE A 224 -1.44 0.17 -7.49
CA ILE A 224 -2.73 0.05 -8.18
C ILE A 224 -3.49 1.38 -8.14
N THR A 225 -3.59 2.02 -6.97
CA THR A 225 -4.23 3.34 -6.89
C THR A 225 -3.50 4.39 -7.72
N ARG A 226 -2.15 4.33 -7.80
CA ARG A 226 -1.36 5.21 -8.66
C ARG A 226 -1.73 5.01 -10.13
N GLU A 227 -1.79 3.77 -10.58
CA GLU A 227 -2.16 3.41 -11.96
C GLU A 227 -3.58 3.91 -12.29
N LYS A 228 -4.54 3.69 -11.39
CA LYS A 228 -5.93 4.17 -11.59
C LYS A 228 -6.01 5.69 -11.66
N VAL A 229 -5.17 6.43 -10.94
CA VAL A 229 -5.09 7.89 -11.07
C VAL A 229 -4.55 8.30 -12.44
N LEU A 230 -3.53 7.63 -12.96
CA LEU A 230 -3.01 7.89 -14.32
C LEU A 230 -4.04 7.56 -15.40
N GLU A 231 -4.76 6.42 -15.28
CA GLU A 231 -5.87 6.07 -16.16
C GLU A 231 -7.01 7.12 -16.12
N ILE A 232 -7.32 7.65 -14.93
CA ILE A 232 -8.34 8.72 -14.77
C ILE A 232 -7.86 10.00 -15.46
N CYS A 233 -6.61 10.38 -15.31
CA CYS A 233 -6.04 11.54 -15.99
C CYS A 233 -6.15 11.40 -17.50
N ASP A 234 -5.74 10.26 -18.05
CA ASP A 234 -5.80 9.99 -19.49
C ASP A 234 -7.24 10.06 -20.04
N ARG A 235 -8.19 9.38 -19.37
CA ARG A 235 -9.60 9.31 -19.79
C ARG A 235 -10.35 10.66 -19.71
N ASN A 236 -9.85 11.59 -18.91
CA ASN A 236 -10.51 12.89 -18.68
C ASN A 236 -9.69 14.07 -19.21
N ASP A 237 -8.72 13.81 -20.09
CA ASP A 237 -7.86 14.84 -20.70
C ASP A 237 -7.17 15.74 -19.65
N ILE A 238 -6.86 15.20 -18.45
CA ILE A 238 -6.09 15.89 -17.40
C ILE A 238 -4.61 15.69 -17.71
N PRO A 239 -3.85 16.76 -17.97
CA PRO A 239 -2.42 16.61 -18.30
C PRO A 239 -1.65 15.96 -17.17
N PHE A 240 -0.84 14.93 -17.48
CA PHE A 240 0.02 14.26 -16.52
C PHE A 240 1.38 13.90 -17.11
N SER A 241 2.36 13.67 -16.23
CA SER A 241 3.70 13.26 -16.61
C SER A 241 4.33 12.36 -15.57
N GLU A 242 4.77 11.18 -15.99
CA GLU A 242 5.67 10.33 -15.21
C GLU A 242 7.10 10.75 -15.52
N ARG A 243 7.81 11.28 -14.52
CA ARG A 243 9.12 11.88 -14.73
C ARG A 243 9.97 11.93 -13.47
N ASN A 244 11.27 12.12 -13.63
CA ASN A 244 12.16 12.47 -12.54
C ASN A 244 11.99 13.94 -12.16
N PHE A 245 11.91 14.23 -10.86
CA PHE A 245 11.84 15.57 -10.28
C PHE A 245 12.45 15.58 -8.88
N THR A 246 12.73 16.77 -8.37
CA THR A 246 13.51 16.99 -7.15
C THR A 246 12.64 17.48 -6.00
N LEU A 247 13.22 17.53 -4.79
CA LEU A 247 12.55 18.17 -3.62
C LEU A 247 12.30 19.67 -3.82
N GLU A 248 13.12 20.34 -4.65
CA GLU A 248 12.90 21.75 -5.01
C GLU A 248 11.63 21.90 -5.86
N ASP A 249 11.40 20.98 -6.79
CA ASP A 249 10.14 20.94 -7.55
C ASP A 249 8.93 20.74 -6.62
N VAL A 250 9.04 19.83 -5.65
CA VAL A 250 7.98 19.60 -4.64
C VAL A 250 7.71 20.87 -3.82
N SER A 251 8.77 21.59 -3.42
CA SER A 251 8.65 22.84 -2.67
C SER A 251 7.93 23.95 -3.45
N SER A 252 7.89 23.87 -4.77
CA SER A 252 7.22 24.80 -5.68
C SER A 252 5.89 24.28 -6.24
N ALA A 253 5.41 23.14 -5.73
CA ALA A 253 4.15 22.54 -6.19
C ALA A 253 2.93 23.41 -5.88
N GLU A 254 1.98 23.49 -6.81
CA GLU A 254 0.68 24.15 -6.64
C GLU A 254 -0.25 23.31 -5.76
N GLU A 255 -0.20 21.99 -5.93
CA GLU A 255 -0.93 20.99 -5.16
C GLU A 255 -0.05 19.77 -4.98
N ALA A 256 -0.31 18.98 -3.94
CA ALA A 256 0.25 17.65 -3.81
C ALA A 256 -0.75 16.72 -3.13
N PHE A 257 -0.63 15.42 -3.43
CA PHE A 257 -1.42 14.38 -2.81
C PHE A 257 -0.68 13.04 -2.83
N VAL A 258 -1.11 12.14 -1.98
CA VAL A 258 -0.62 10.76 -1.94
C VAL A 258 -1.74 9.77 -2.22
N THR A 259 -1.36 8.57 -2.69
CA THR A 259 -2.34 7.55 -3.08
C THR A 259 -2.04 6.20 -2.44
N GLY A 260 -3.08 5.48 -2.04
CA GLY A 260 -2.96 4.14 -1.49
C GLY A 260 -4.30 3.40 -1.41
N THR A 261 -4.27 2.09 -1.35
CA THR A 261 -5.46 1.22 -1.38
C THR A 261 -6.46 1.55 -0.26
N PHE A 262 -5.98 1.89 0.94
CA PHE A 262 -6.85 2.14 2.09
C PHE A 262 -7.60 3.46 1.98
N ALA A 263 -6.90 4.58 1.81
CA ALA A 263 -7.49 5.93 1.87
C ALA A 263 -7.81 6.52 0.48
N GLY A 264 -7.44 5.82 -0.61
CA GLY A 264 -7.56 6.39 -1.95
C GLY A 264 -6.57 7.54 -2.14
N LEU A 265 -7.07 8.74 -2.43
CA LEU A 265 -6.26 9.95 -2.58
C LEU A 265 -6.37 10.81 -1.32
N THR A 266 -5.23 11.23 -0.78
CA THR A 266 -5.15 12.11 0.40
C THR A 266 -4.30 13.33 0.08
N PRO A 267 -4.82 14.57 0.26
CA PRO A 267 -4.05 15.79 -0.01
C PRO A 267 -2.81 15.88 0.87
N VAL A 268 -1.74 16.45 0.34
CA VAL A 268 -0.57 16.90 1.11
C VAL A 268 -0.69 18.42 1.26
N VAL A 269 -0.85 18.89 2.49
CA VAL A 269 -1.10 20.31 2.78
C VAL A 269 0.15 21.06 3.25
N SER A 270 1.21 20.33 3.64
CA SER A 270 2.52 20.93 3.89
C SER A 270 3.64 19.96 3.53
N PHE A 271 4.77 20.52 3.11
CA PHE A 271 6.01 19.81 2.85
C PHE A 271 7.17 20.50 3.56
N ASP A 272 7.96 19.74 4.36
CA ASP A 272 9.07 20.23 5.19
C ASP A 272 8.71 21.50 5.99
N GLY A 273 7.53 21.50 6.61
CA GLY A 273 7.02 22.61 7.43
C GLY A 273 6.50 23.81 6.64
N ARG A 274 6.55 23.81 5.31
CA ARG A 274 6.02 24.86 4.45
C ARG A 274 4.64 24.46 3.90
N PRO A 275 3.64 25.35 3.92
CA PRO A 275 2.35 25.04 3.37
C PRO A 275 2.42 24.89 1.84
N ILE A 276 1.76 23.85 1.31
CA ILE A 276 1.41 23.74 -0.11
C ILE A 276 0.02 24.34 -0.25
N ARG A 277 -0.21 25.20 -1.28
CA ARG A 277 -1.50 25.84 -1.53
C ARG A 277 -2.15 26.42 -0.25
N GLU A 278 -1.43 27.26 0.48
CA GLU A 278 -1.93 27.84 1.74
C GLU A 278 -2.38 26.82 2.81
N GLY A 279 -1.91 25.58 2.73
CA GLY A 279 -2.30 24.50 3.65
C GLY A 279 -3.67 23.89 3.37
N LYS A 280 -4.15 23.91 2.10
CA LYS A 280 -5.48 23.43 1.71
C LYS A 280 -5.40 22.44 0.55
N ARG A 281 -6.40 21.55 0.48
CA ARG A 281 -6.63 20.68 -0.69
C ARG A 281 -6.85 21.54 -1.94
N GLY A 282 -6.20 21.15 -3.04
CA GLY A 282 -6.37 21.83 -4.32
C GLY A 282 -7.50 21.26 -5.19
N PRO A 283 -7.94 22.01 -6.22
CA PRO A 283 -9.04 21.60 -7.07
C PRO A 283 -8.75 20.38 -7.95
N ILE A 284 -7.50 20.17 -8.39
CA ILE A 284 -7.14 18.97 -9.17
C ILE A 284 -7.18 17.73 -8.28
N CYS A 285 -6.66 17.83 -7.06
CA CYS A 285 -6.75 16.74 -6.08
C CYS A 285 -8.22 16.40 -5.78
N GLU A 286 -9.09 17.41 -5.59
CA GLU A 286 -10.53 17.21 -5.36
C GLU A 286 -11.22 16.54 -6.56
N LEU A 287 -10.94 17.00 -7.77
CA LEU A 287 -11.45 16.39 -8.99
C LEU A 287 -11.06 14.93 -9.11
N LEU A 288 -9.77 14.62 -8.92
CA LEU A 288 -9.26 13.24 -8.99
C LEU A 288 -9.84 12.36 -7.89
N GLN A 289 -10.06 12.89 -6.67
CA GLN A 289 -10.76 12.16 -5.62
C GLN A 289 -12.19 11.77 -6.03
N ASN A 290 -12.94 12.68 -6.62
CA ASN A 290 -14.32 12.43 -7.06
C ASN A 290 -14.34 11.36 -8.16
N LEU A 291 -13.52 11.51 -9.19
CA LEU A 291 -13.41 10.54 -10.29
C LEU A 291 -12.94 9.16 -9.81
N TYR A 292 -12.01 9.12 -8.86
CA TYR A 292 -11.59 7.85 -8.27
C TYR A 292 -12.70 7.17 -7.47
N GLN A 293 -13.51 7.94 -6.72
CA GLN A 293 -14.67 7.39 -6.02
C GLN A 293 -15.73 6.85 -6.98
N GLU A 294 -15.97 7.52 -8.10
CA GLU A 294 -16.84 7.01 -9.17
C GLU A 294 -16.33 5.70 -9.73
N LEU A 295 -15.02 5.61 -10.00
CA LEU A 295 -14.40 4.36 -10.49
C LEU A 295 -14.49 3.21 -9.48
N VAL A 296 -14.42 3.48 -8.18
CA VAL A 296 -14.56 2.47 -7.11
C VAL A 296 -15.99 1.95 -7.00
N ARG A 297 -16.99 2.79 -7.27
CA ARG A 297 -18.41 2.40 -7.24
C ARG A 297 -18.81 1.58 -8.49
N GLY A 298 -18.17 1.84 -9.64
CA GLY A 298 -18.18 1.09 -10.90
C GLY A 298 -19.40 0.87 -11.54
#